data_20c4ced78473d9a565694bfa3a33ae48
#
_entry.id   20c4ced78473d9a565694bfa3a33ae48
#
_cell.length_a   1.000
_cell.length_b   1.000
_cell.length_c   1.000
_cell.angle_alpha   90.00
_cell.angle_beta   90.00
_cell.angle_gamma   90.00
#
_symmetry.space_group_name_H-M   'P 1'
#
loop_
_entity.id
_entity.type
_entity.pdbx_description
1 polymer ?
#
loop_
_entity_poly.entity_id
_entity_poly.type
_entity_poly.pdbx_seq_one_letter_code
_entity_poly.pdbx_strand_id
1 'polypeptide(L)'
;MRRARALSTRHLGRMLAVLTAFVVVLPQAASAGGGSVSGSYEFESPLFGLAAKGGSLFVADGGAGVVRLRNGNGKLIAELPGVTDVAPIDHTSMYAVTGAPDRRLYRITDGVVSRVAYLGRFEANVNPDGGEIDSNPFDVAALPGGRALVADAAANALLIVKADGTVDWVATLPEQLVSTKNLKRLVGCPDAEPDWAFACDLPDRIPAQPVATSVAVGPDGAWYVGELKGFPAPRRSSRVWRIEPGTRHAECGSSPDCSIVVRGLTSIVDLSFGHDGALHVVEIDEDSFLAVELGQATMGTVNACDVETGDCTVLTHLPLPTAVASTRRHTYATALSLVPGEAHVVKIA
;
A
#
# COMPACT_ATOMS: atom_id res chain seq x y z
N MET A 1 -39.67 11.65 -15.51
CA MET A 1 -38.97 10.88 -14.48
C MET A 1 -38.22 9.71 -15.15
N ARG A 2 -36.97 9.91 -15.53
CA ARG A 2 -36.12 8.86 -16.10
C ARG A 2 -35.44 8.13 -14.93
N ARG A 3 -35.69 6.82 -14.79
CA ARG A 3 -35.06 5.96 -13.79
C ARG A 3 -33.56 5.89 -14.11
N ALA A 4 -32.71 6.35 -13.18
CA ALA A 4 -31.29 6.08 -13.20
C ALA A 4 -31.11 4.55 -13.13
N ARG A 5 -30.54 3.95 -14.17
CA ARG A 5 -30.08 2.55 -14.12
C ARG A 5 -28.93 2.48 -13.14
N ALA A 6 -29.09 1.69 -12.10
CA ALA A 6 -27.97 1.34 -11.22
C ALA A 6 -26.85 0.74 -12.08
N LEU A 7 -25.68 1.34 -12.02
CA LEU A 7 -24.46 0.78 -12.59
C LEU A 7 -24.20 -0.58 -11.94
N SER A 8 -24.02 -1.59 -12.75
CA SER A 8 -23.74 -2.95 -12.30
C SER A 8 -22.42 -2.96 -11.54
N THR A 9 -22.45 -3.31 -10.26
CA THR A 9 -21.32 -3.50 -9.34
C THR A 9 -20.22 -4.45 -9.88
N ARG A 10 -20.50 -5.19 -10.95
CA ARG A 10 -19.54 -6.12 -11.58
C ARG A 10 -18.33 -5.44 -12.27
N HIS A 11 -18.37 -4.14 -12.55
CA HIS A 11 -17.25 -3.42 -13.16
C HIS A 11 -16.31 -2.79 -12.12
N LEU A 12 -16.81 -2.46 -10.92
CA LEU A 12 -15.98 -1.91 -9.85
C LEU A 12 -15.07 -2.97 -9.19
N GLY A 13 -15.58 -4.18 -8.97
CA GLY A 13 -14.79 -5.26 -8.35
C GLY A 13 -13.63 -5.79 -9.21
N ARG A 14 -13.63 -5.52 -10.52
CA ARG A 14 -12.53 -5.91 -11.40
C ARG A 14 -11.34 -4.96 -11.38
N MET A 15 -11.48 -3.72 -10.93
CA MET A 15 -10.42 -2.72 -10.93
C MET A 15 -9.41 -2.88 -9.77
N LEU A 16 -9.79 -3.47 -8.63
CA LEU A 16 -8.85 -3.72 -7.53
C LEU A 16 -7.99 -4.98 -7.71
N ALA A 17 -8.40 -5.89 -8.61
CA ALA A 17 -7.70 -7.16 -8.85
C ALA A 17 -6.56 -7.07 -9.87
N VAL A 18 -6.30 -5.91 -10.47
CA VAL A 18 -5.48 -5.78 -11.69
C VAL A 18 -4.04 -5.30 -11.43
N LEU A 19 -3.61 -5.14 -10.18
CA LEU A 19 -2.17 -4.88 -9.90
C LEU A 19 -1.24 -6.07 -10.24
N THR A 20 -1.73 -7.14 -10.85
CA THR A 20 -0.96 -8.38 -11.06
C THR A 20 -0.48 -8.67 -12.48
N ALA A 21 -0.75 -7.86 -13.49
CA ALA A 21 -0.18 -8.12 -14.83
C ALA A 21 -0.29 -6.91 -15.79
N PHE A 22 0.60 -5.94 -15.69
CA PHE A 22 0.83 -5.00 -16.79
C PHE A 22 2.30 -4.90 -17.15
N VAL A 23 2.60 -5.12 -18.43
CA VAL A 23 3.84 -4.66 -19.05
C VAL A 23 3.70 -3.15 -19.21
N VAL A 24 4.21 -2.39 -18.27
CA VAL A 24 4.27 -0.92 -18.36
C VAL A 24 5.40 -0.56 -19.31
N VAL A 25 5.08 -0.10 -20.49
CA VAL A 25 6.06 0.51 -21.39
C VAL A 25 6.25 1.95 -20.94
N LEU A 26 7.26 2.19 -20.11
CA LEU A 26 7.64 3.55 -19.69
C LEU A 26 8.46 4.24 -20.79
N PRO A 27 8.25 5.55 -21.02
CA PRO A 27 9.25 6.36 -21.72
C PRO A 27 10.55 6.34 -20.90
N GLN A 28 11.70 6.31 -21.56
CA GLN A 28 13.02 6.26 -20.89
C GLN A 28 13.07 7.28 -19.76
N ALA A 29 13.02 6.79 -18.52
CA ALA A 29 13.07 7.63 -17.35
C ALA A 29 14.49 8.18 -17.14
N ALA A 30 14.59 9.48 -16.90
CA ALA A 30 15.80 10.11 -16.43
C ALA A 30 16.25 9.39 -15.12
N SER A 31 17.52 9.07 -15.03
CA SER A 31 18.11 8.42 -13.86
C SER A 31 17.76 9.17 -12.59
N ALA A 32 16.93 8.57 -11.73
CA ALA A 32 16.68 9.09 -10.39
C ALA A 32 18.02 9.18 -9.63
N GLY A 33 18.27 10.31 -8.96
CA GLY A 33 19.54 10.67 -8.35
C GLY A 33 19.94 9.89 -7.09
N GLY A 34 19.50 8.63 -6.94
CA GLY A 34 19.89 7.73 -5.85
C GLY A 34 20.65 6.51 -6.38
N GLY A 35 21.78 6.16 -5.74
CA GLY A 35 22.52 4.94 -6.11
C GLY A 35 21.72 3.68 -5.74
N SER A 36 21.58 2.73 -6.69
CA SER A 36 21.00 1.42 -6.41
C SER A 36 21.77 0.72 -5.30
N VAL A 37 21.06 0.13 -4.34
CA VAL A 37 21.63 -0.66 -3.24
C VAL A 37 21.34 -2.15 -3.38
N SER A 38 20.58 -2.55 -4.39
CA SER A 38 20.30 -3.95 -4.72
C SER A 38 21.43 -4.63 -5.50
N GLY A 39 22.44 -3.87 -5.94
CA GLY A 39 23.56 -4.40 -6.72
C GLY A 39 23.07 -4.99 -8.04
N SER A 40 23.51 -6.21 -8.35
CA SER A 40 23.08 -6.98 -9.52
C SER A 40 21.95 -7.97 -9.24
N TYR A 41 21.26 -7.87 -8.10
CA TYR A 41 20.13 -8.75 -7.82
C TYR A 41 18.92 -8.37 -8.68
N GLU A 42 18.44 -9.33 -9.47
CA GLU A 42 17.25 -9.17 -10.32
C GLU A 42 16.03 -9.63 -9.56
N PHE A 43 15.06 -8.74 -9.39
CA PHE A 43 13.76 -9.04 -8.77
C PHE A 43 12.77 -9.52 -9.82
N GLU A 44 11.88 -10.43 -9.40
CA GLU A 44 10.81 -10.92 -10.28
C GLU A 44 9.63 -9.94 -10.37
N SER A 45 9.49 -9.04 -9.38
CA SER A 45 8.41 -8.03 -9.33
C SER A 45 7.00 -8.62 -9.21
N PRO A 46 6.02 -7.84 -8.70
CA PRO A 46 6.17 -6.47 -8.19
C PRO A 46 6.83 -6.41 -6.80
N LEU A 47 7.47 -5.26 -6.45
CA LEU A 47 8.00 -5.01 -5.12
C LEU A 47 7.04 -4.11 -4.36
N PHE A 48 6.23 -4.65 -3.44
CA PHE A 48 5.25 -3.85 -2.71
C PHE A 48 5.67 -3.50 -1.27
N GLY A 49 6.58 -4.26 -0.68
CA GLY A 49 7.00 -4.06 0.70
C GLY A 49 8.51 -3.97 0.87
N LEU A 50 8.93 -3.12 1.80
CA LEU A 50 10.33 -2.92 2.16
C LEU A 50 10.46 -2.71 3.67
N ALA A 51 11.29 -3.50 4.33
CA ALA A 51 11.56 -3.33 5.75
C ALA A 51 13.07 -3.30 6.03
N ALA A 52 13.46 -2.65 7.13
CA ALA A 52 14.85 -2.53 7.55
C ALA A 52 15.06 -3.07 8.96
N LYS A 53 16.03 -3.97 9.15
CA LYS A 53 16.43 -4.45 10.48
C LYS A 53 17.87 -4.97 10.50
N GLY A 54 18.62 -4.62 11.53
CA GLY A 54 19.96 -5.20 11.78
C GLY A 54 20.97 -4.96 10.66
N GLY A 55 20.87 -3.86 9.92
CA GLY A 55 21.75 -3.52 8.80
C GLY A 55 21.43 -4.30 7.52
N SER A 56 20.29 -4.94 7.45
CA SER A 56 19.72 -5.56 6.25
C SER A 56 18.42 -4.86 5.86
N LEU A 57 18.11 -4.89 4.55
CA LEU A 57 16.79 -4.61 4.03
C LEU A 57 16.11 -5.94 3.67
N PHE A 58 14.82 -5.99 3.83
CA PHE A 58 13.98 -7.12 3.44
C PHE A 58 12.95 -6.59 2.44
N VAL A 59 12.92 -7.22 1.27
CA VAL A 59 12.07 -6.82 0.14
C VAL A 59 11.01 -7.89 -0.05
N ALA A 60 9.75 -7.49 -0.14
CA ALA A 60 8.67 -8.34 -0.59
C ALA A 60 8.66 -8.34 -2.12
N ASP A 61 9.24 -9.38 -2.73
CA ASP A 61 9.21 -9.63 -4.16
C ASP A 61 8.02 -10.54 -4.48
N GLY A 62 6.97 -9.96 -5.03
CA GLY A 62 5.70 -10.66 -5.28
C GLY A 62 5.82 -11.84 -6.25
N GLY A 63 6.81 -11.86 -7.12
CA GLY A 63 7.10 -13.00 -8.00
C GLY A 63 7.80 -14.14 -7.26
N ALA A 64 8.79 -13.84 -6.43
CA ALA A 64 9.67 -14.83 -5.82
C ALA A 64 9.36 -15.10 -4.33
N GLY A 65 9.22 -14.04 -3.53
CA GLY A 65 9.09 -14.15 -2.08
C GLY A 65 9.90 -13.10 -1.33
N VAL A 66 10.50 -13.46 -0.20
CA VAL A 66 11.22 -12.50 0.64
C VAL A 66 12.71 -12.51 0.32
N VAL A 67 13.22 -11.36 -0.11
CA VAL A 67 14.62 -11.15 -0.45
C VAL A 67 15.31 -10.31 0.62
N ARG A 68 16.44 -10.79 1.13
CA ARG A 68 17.30 -9.98 2.01
C ARG A 68 18.40 -9.31 1.21
N LEU A 69 18.52 -7.99 1.30
CA LEU A 69 19.64 -7.22 0.78
C LEU A 69 20.61 -6.87 1.92
N ARG A 70 21.89 -7.11 1.72
CA ARG A 70 22.95 -6.72 2.65
C ARG A 70 24.24 -6.40 1.90
N ASN A 71 24.78 -5.21 2.08
CA ASN A 71 26.01 -4.75 1.42
C ASN A 71 25.98 -4.93 -0.12
N GLY A 72 24.85 -4.62 -0.76
CA GLY A 72 24.65 -4.75 -2.20
C GLY A 72 24.43 -6.17 -2.71
N ASN A 73 24.33 -7.16 -1.81
CA ASN A 73 24.06 -8.56 -2.18
C ASN A 73 22.64 -8.96 -1.81
N GLY A 74 21.88 -9.42 -2.79
CA GLY A 74 20.54 -9.98 -2.62
C GLY A 74 20.57 -11.49 -2.39
N LYS A 75 19.67 -11.97 -1.53
CA LYS A 75 19.45 -13.41 -1.31
C LYS A 75 17.97 -13.65 -1.03
N LEU A 76 17.35 -14.52 -1.82
CA LEU A 76 16.03 -15.07 -1.50
C LEU A 76 16.17 -15.88 -0.20
N ILE A 77 15.39 -15.52 0.82
CA ILE A 77 15.44 -16.15 2.15
C ILE A 77 14.19 -16.96 2.44
N ALA A 78 13.09 -16.72 1.72
CA ALA A 78 11.87 -17.52 1.79
C ALA A 78 11.11 -17.41 0.47
N GLU A 79 10.76 -18.55 -0.12
CA GLU A 79 9.85 -18.59 -1.27
C GLU A 79 8.42 -18.34 -0.79
N LEU A 80 7.80 -17.28 -1.28
CA LEU A 80 6.41 -16.90 -0.96
C LEU A 80 5.84 -16.01 -2.07
N PRO A 81 5.54 -16.57 -3.25
CA PRO A 81 4.92 -15.80 -4.33
C PRO A 81 3.60 -15.16 -3.88
N GLY A 82 3.35 -13.95 -4.33
CA GLY A 82 2.20 -13.15 -3.90
C GLY A 82 2.40 -12.39 -2.60
N VAL A 83 3.62 -12.39 -2.03
CA VAL A 83 3.94 -11.55 -0.87
C VAL A 83 3.81 -10.07 -1.24
N THR A 84 3.10 -9.32 -0.40
CA THR A 84 2.90 -7.88 -0.58
C THR A 84 3.74 -7.07 0.40
N ASP A 85 3.91 -7.57 1.64
CA ASP A 85 4.76 -6.87 2.61
C ASP A 85 5.38 -7.81 3.65
N VAL A 86 6.38 -7.28 4.38
CA VAL A 86 7.14 -7.97 5.43
C VAL A 86 7.42 -7.08 6.62
N ALA A 87 7.24 -7.60 7.82
CA ALA A 87 7.53 -6.90 9.09
C ALA A 87 8.48 -7.72 9.98
N PRO A 88 9.76 -7.35 10.09
CA PRO A 88 10.71 -8.05 10.96
C PRO A 88 10.32 -7.98 12.45
N ILE A 89 10.15 -9.14 13.09
CA ILE A 89 9.87 -9.28 14.52
C ILE A 89 11.20 -9.20 15.31
N ASP A 90 12.15 -10.04 14.94
CA ASP A 90 13.49 -10.12 15.54
C ASP A 90 14.56 -10.37 14.47
N HIS A 91 15.74 -10.92 14.84
CA HIS A 91 16.83 -11.16 13.91
C HIS A 91 16.61 -12.37 12.99
N THR A 92 15.73 -13.28 13.36
CA THR A 92 15.50 -14.57 12.69
C THR A 92 14.08 -14.74 12.21
N SER A 93 13.14 -13.92 12.70
CA SER A 93 11.73 -14.05 12.38
C SER A 93 11.10 -12.75 11.91
N MET A 94 10.12 -12.87 11.02
CA MET A 94 9.30 -11.77 10.49
C MET A 94 7.89 -12.26 10.19
N TYR A 95 6.96 -11.33 10.15
CA TYR A 95 5.69 -11.55 9.47
C TYR A 95 5.83 -11.25 7.98
N ALA A 96 5.01 -11.93 7.18
CA ALA A 96 4.82 -11.64 5.77
C ALA A 96 3.33 -11.77 5.46
N VAL A 97 2.81 -10.87 4.64
CA VAL A 97 1.42 -10.91 4.21
C VAL A 97 1.35 -11.16 2.71
N THR A 98 0.32 -11.89 2.27
CA THR A 98 0.04 -12.12 0.85
C THR A 98 -1.30 -11.51 0.49
N GLY A 99 -1.37 -10.88 -0.68
CA GLY A 99 -2.60 -10.37 -1.25
C GLY A 99 -3.49 -11.47 -1.86
N ALA A 100 -4.49 -11.06 -2.63
CA ALA A 100 -5.33 -11.97 -3.38
C ALA A 100 -4.51 -12.75 -4.43
N PRO A 101 -4.81 -14.03 -4.68
CA PRO A 101 -5.91 -14.83 -4.14
C PRO A 101 -5.63 -15.52 -2.79
N ASP A 102 -4.40 -15.48 -2.28
CA ASP A 102 -3.99 -16.25 -1.10
C ASP A 102 -4.53 -15.64 0.21
N ARG A 103 -4.41 -14.33 0.42
CA ARG A 103 -5.04 -13.53 1.50
C ARG A 103 -4.71 -14.03 2.90
N ARG A 104 -3.39 -14.18 3.21
CA ARG A 104 -2.93 -14.78 4.47
C ARG A 104 -1.85 -13.96 5.15
N LEU A 105 -1.76 -14.14 6.45
CA LEU A 105 -0.59 -13.77 7.24
C LEU A 105 0.27 -15.00 7.49
N TYR A 106 1.56 -14.86 7.24
CA TYR A 106 2.59 -15.86 7.49
C TYR A 106 3.60 -15.36 8.52
N ARG A 107 4.26 -16.30 9.18
CA ARG A 107 5.48 -16.07 9.92
C ARG A 107 6.61 -16.84 9.24
N ILE A 108 7.71 -16.14 9.00
CA ILE A 108 8.94 -16.73 8.48
C ILE A 108 9.93 -16.77 9.64
N THR A 109 10.50 -17.94 9.94
CA THR A 109 11.51 -18.13 10.98
C THR A 109 12.66 -18.95 10.39
N ASP A 110 13.86 -18.37 10.35
CA ASP A 110 15.05 -19.00 9.73
C ASP A 110 14.79 -19.52 8.30
N GLY A 111 13.97 -18.79 7.54
CA GLY A 111 13.59 -19.14 6.16
C GLY A 111 12.41 -20.11 6.05
N VAL A 112 11.92 -20.65 7.16
CA VAL A 112 10.76 -21.56 7.16
C VAL A 112 9.47 -20.74 7.22
N VAL A 113 8.63 -20.89 6.20
CA VAL A 113 7.33 -20.21 6.08
C VAL A 113 6.25 -21.01 6.80
N SER A 114 5.54 -20.39 7.73
CA SER A 114 4.41 -20.99 8.44
C SER A 114 3.20 -20.05 8.44
N ARG A 115 2.01 -20.60 8.17
CA ARG A 115 0.77 -19.83 8.16
C ARG A 115 0.36 -19.45 9.58
N VAL A 116 0.01 -18.17 9.80
CA VAL A 116 -0.54 -17.66 11.07
C VAL A 116 -2.05 -17.52 10.98
N ALA A 117 -2.56 -16.83 9.95
CA ALA A 117 -3.98 -16.55 9.82
C ALA A 117 -4.43 -16.56 8.36
N TYR A 118 -5.74 -16.81 8.13
CA TYR A 118 -6.39 -16.68 6.84
C TYR A 118 -7.34 -15.46 6.86
N LEU A 119 -6.86 -14.34 6.37
CA LEU A 119 -7.51 -13.02 6.46
C LEU A 119 -8.76 -12.97 5.56
N GLY A 120 -8.68 -13.50 4.34
CA GLY A 120 -9.84 -13.57 3.45
C GLY A 120 -11.00 -14.40 4.03
N ARG A 121 -10.72 -15.35 4.91
CA ARG A 121 -11.80 -16.07 5.61
C ARG A 121 -12.44 -15.21 6.70
N PHE A 122 -11.65 -14.39 7.38
CA PHE A 122 -12.17 -13.44 8.35
C PHE A 122 -13.12 -12.45 7.66
N GLU A 123 -12.69 -11.86 6.55
CA GLU A 123 -13.52 -10.96 5.76
C GLU A 123 -14.83 -11.61 5.33
N ALA A 124 -14.78 -12.81 4.76
CA ALA A 124 -15.97 -13.54 4.33
C ALA A 124 -17.00 -13.83 5.44
N ASN A 125 -16.57 -13.84 6.71
CA ASN A 125 -17.43 -14.14 7.84
C ASN A 125 -17.88 -12.89 8.63
N VAL A 126 -17.09 -11.82 8.62
CA VAL A 126 -17.30 -10.64 9.48
C VAL A 126 -17.65 -9.41 8.67
N ASN A 127 -16.97 -9.19 7.52
CA ASN A 127 -17.17 -8.04 6.64
C ASN A 127 -17.25 -6.71 7.43
N PRO A 128 -16.14 -6.21 8.01
CA PRO A 128 -16.14 -5.10 8.95
C PRO A 128 -16.69 -3.79 8.39
N ASP A 129 -16.44 -3.50 7.10
CA ASP A 129 -16.92 -2.27 6.44
C ASP A 129 -18.36 -2.39 5.92
N GLY A 130 -18.94 -3.60 5.95
CA GLY A 130 -20.30 -3.88 5.44
C GLY A 130 -20.45 -3.70 3.93
N GLY A 131 -19.35 -3.58 3.21
CA GLY A 131 -19.30 -3.42 1.76
C GLY A 131 -19.37 -4.73 0.98
N GLU A 132 -18.74 -4.76 -0.20
CA GLU A 132 -18.55 -5.99 -0.97
C GLU A 132 -17.57 -6.90 -0.22
N ILE A 133 -17.91 -8.17 -0.07
CA ILE A 133 -17.03 -9.13 0.60
C ILE A 133 -15.80 -9.38 -0.29
N ASP A 134 -14.74 -8.67 -0.01
CA ASP A 134 -13.45 -8.83 -0.67
C ASP A 134 -12.30 -8.50 0.29
N SER A 135 -11.17 -9.15 0.11
CA SER A 135 -9.97 -8.99 0.95
C SER A 135 -8.74 -8.96 0.07
N ASN A 136 -7.90 -8.00 0.31
CA ASN A 136 -6.58 -7.89 -0.30
C ASN A 136 -5.59 -7.35 0.74
N PRO A 137 -5.13 -8.19 1.67
CA PRO A 137 -4.14 -7.81 2.64
C PRO A 137 -2.90 -7.27 1.92
N PHE A 138 -2.48 -6.06 2.28
CA PHE A 138 -1.47 -5.37 1.49
C PHE A 138 -0.20 -5.05 2.29
N ASP A 139 -0.35 -4.64 3.56
CA ASP A 139 0.77 -4.23 4.40
C ASP A 139 0.64 -4.82 5.82
N VAL A 140 1.76 -5.00 6.51
CA VAL A 140 1.82 -5.63 7.84
C VAL A 140 2.79 -4.91 8.77
N ALA A 141 2.38 -4.68 10.01
CA ALA A 141 3.25 -4.19 11.08
C ALA A 141 3.31 -5.18 12.25
N ALA A 142 4.53 -5.49 12.71
CA ALA A 142 4.71 -6.36 13.87
C ALA A 142 4.45 -5.61 15.18
N LEU A 143 3.67 -6.21 16.08
CA LEU A 143 3.40 -5.71 17.40
C LEU A 143 4.06 -6.59 18.50
N PRO A 144 4.32 -6.01 19.69
CA PRO A 144 4.78 -6.79 20.85
C PRO A 144 3.82 -7.93 21.20
N GLY A 145 4.37 -9.02 21.73
CA GLY A 145 3.58 -10.18 22.19
C GLY A 145 3.12 -11.09 21.05
N GLY A 146 3.82 -11.10 19.92
CA GLY A 146 3.51 -11.98 18.79
C GLY A 146 2.24 -11.61 18.05
N ARG A 147 1.86 -10.35 18.07
CA ARG A 147 0.70 -9.80 17.34
C ARG A 147 1.14 -9.10 16.06
N ALA A 148 0.23 -8.94 15.14
CA ALA A 148 0.45 -8.15 13.92
C ALA A 148 -0.77 -7.26 13.61
N LEU A 149 -0.52 -6.09 13.03
CA LEU A 149 -1.53 -5.31 12.32
C LEU A 149 -1.43 -5.64 10.84
N VAL A 150 -2.56 -5.63 10.15
CA VAL A 150 -2.62 -5.80 8.70
C VAL A 150 -3.57 -4.76 8.12
N ALA A 151 -3.09 -3.98 7.17
CA ALA A 151 -3.94 -3.15 6.33
C ALA A 151 -4.53 -4.02 5.22
N ASP A 152 -5.86 -4.18 5.21
CA ASP A 152 -6.57 -4.90 4.17
C ASP A 152 -7.23 -3.90 3.21
N ALA A 153 -6.65 -3.81 2.03
CA ALA A 153 -7.00 -2.78 1.05
C ALA A 153 -8.43 -2.94 0.52
N ALA A 154 -8.87 -4.16 0.24
CA ALA A 154 -10.20 -4.39 -0.30
C ALA A 154 -11.29 -4.36 0.79
N ALA A 155 -10.96 -4.79 2.01
CA ALA A 155 -11.85 -4.70 3.17
C ALA A 155 -11.92 -3.28 3.77
N ASN A 156 -11.15 -2.31 3.26
CA ASN A 156 -11.09 -0.94 3.78
C ASN A 156 -10.82 -0.86 5.28
N ALA A 157 -10.06 -1.82 5.82
CA ALA A 157 -9.94 -2.05 7.24
C ALA A 157 -8.50 -2.23 7.72
N LEU A 158 -8.25 -1.83 8.96
CA LEU A 158 -7.10 -2.26 9.74
C LEU A 158 -7.50 -3.47 10.57
N LEU A 159 -6.81 -4.58 10.37
CA LEU A 159 -7.00 -5.83 11.11
C LEU A 159 -5.91 -5.99 12.19
N ILE A 160 -6.21 -6.77 13.22
CA ILE A 160 -5.22 -7.24 14.21
C ILE A 160 -5.26 -8.75 14.26
N VAL A 161 -4.08 -9.37 14.19
CA VAL A 161 -3.90 -10.80 14.37
C VAL A 161 -3.20 -11.04 15.69
N LYS A 162 -3.81 -11.87 16.56
CA LYS A 162 -3.24 -12.25 17.86
C LYS A 162 -2.19 -13.35 17.70
N ALA A 163 -1.40 -13.58 18.75
CA ALA A 163 -0.34 -14.59 18.74
C ALA A 163 -0.85 -16.03 18.48
N ASP A 164 -2.10 -16.31 18.79
CA ASP A 164 -2.76 -17.59 18.51
C ASP A 164 -3.36 -17.71 17.11
N GLY A 165 -3.18 -16.68 16.27
CA GLY A 165 -3.74 -16.60 14.92
C GLY A 165 -5.19 -16.11 14.84
N THR A 166 -5.81 -15.77 15.97
CA THR A 166 -7.15 -15.16 15.98
C THR A 166 -7.10 -13.79 15.32
N VAL A 167 -7.97 -13.57 14.35
CA VAL A 167 -8.14 -12.29 13.64
C VAL A 167 -9.29 -11.51 14.26
N ASP A 168 -9.10 -10.22 14.39
CA ASP A 168 -10.11 -9.23 14.77
C ASP A 168 -9.88 -7.95 13.97
N TRP A 169 -10.86 -7.04 13.92
CA TRP A 169 -10.65 -5.76 13.26
C TRP A 169 -10.49 -4.62 14.27
N VAL A 170 -9.66 -3.68 13.90
CA VAL A 170 -9.34 -2.49 14.69
C VAL A 170 -10.27 -1.36 14.29
N ALA A 171 -10.24 -1.01 13.01
CA ALA A 171 -10.99 0.11 12.48
C ALA A 171 -11.31 -0.08 10.99
N THR A 172 -12.41 0.49 10.54
CA THR A 172 -12.74 0.71 9.12
C THR A 172 -12.54 2.17 8.75
N LEU A 173 -12.13 2.40 7.51
CA LEU A 173 -11.95 3.73 6.97
C LEU A 173 -13.19 4.14 6.15
N PRO A 174 -13.65 5.41 6.24
CA PRO A 174 -14.86 5.83 5.56
C PRO A 174 -14.63 6.23 4.11
N GLU A 175 -15.63 5.99 3.27
CA GLU A 175 -15.71 6.60 1.94
C GLU A 175 -15.60 8.13 2.01
N GLN A 176 -15.21 8.71 0.90
CA GLN A 176 -15.08 10.15 0.74
C GLN A 176 -15.70 10.59 -0.59
N LEU A 177 -16.49 11.65 -0.57
CA LEU A 177 -16.98 12.29 -1.79
C LEU A 177 -15.83 13.05 -2.47
N VAL A 178 -15.37 12.58 -3.64
CA VAL A 178 -14.20 13.07 -4.36
C VAL A 178 -14.52 13.52 -5.78
N SER A 179 -13.62 14.31 -6.38
CA SER A 179 -13.77 14.81 -7.75
C SER A 179 -13.49 13.73 -8.79
N THR A 180 -14.28 13.68 -9.87
CA THR A 180 -14.08 12.82 -11.04
C THR A 180 -13.19 13.46 -12.12
N LYS A 181 -12.70 14.69 -11.91
CA LYS A 181 -11.91 15.43 -12.91
C LYS A 181 -10.66 14.68 -13.36
N ASN A 182 -9.94 14.02 -12.42
CA ASN A 182 -8.74 13.28 -12.76
C ASN A 182 -9.04 12.08 -13.64
N LEU A 183 -10.04 11.28 -13.28
CA LEU A 183 -10.52 10.16 -14.09
C LEU A 183 -10.86 10.65 -15.52
N LYS A 184 -11.73 11.67 -15.64
CA LYS A 184 -12.16 12.22 -16.93
C LYS A 184 -10.99 12.69 -17.81
N ARG A 185 -9.97 13.30 -17.18
CA ARG A 185 -8.74 13.72 -17.86
C ARG A 185 -7.94 12.51 -18.37
N LEU A 186 -7.70 11.53 -17.51
CA LEU A 186 -6.87 10.35 -17.82
C LEU A 186 -7.48 9.50 -18.94
N VAL A 187 -8.80 9.35 -18.95
CA VAL A 187 -9.48 8.55 -19.98
C VAL A 187 -9.82 9.35 -21.24
N GLY A 188 -9.49 10.65 -21.30
CA GLY A 188 -9.61 11.48 -22.50
C GLY A 188 -11.01 11.98 -22.82
N CYS A 189 -11.86 12.25 -21.82
CA CYS A 189 -13.19 12.84 -22.04
C CYS A 189 -13.12 14.20 -22.77
N PRO A 190 -14.04 14.48 -23.74
CA PRO A 190 -15.24 13.70 -24.05
C PRO A 190 -15.01 12.52 -25.01
N ASP A 191 -13.81 12.37 -25.57
CA ASP A 191 -13.47 11.43 -26.64
C ASP A 191 -12.81 10.14 -26.08
N ALA A 192 -13.24 9.70 -24.88
CA ALA A 192 -12.73 8.50 -24.23
C ALA A 192 -12.99 7.23 -25.06
N GLU A 193 -12.05 6.27 -24.98
CA GLU A 193 -12.24 4.95 -25.57
C GLU A 193 -13.55 4.29 -25.10
N PRO A 194 -14.18 3.40 -25.91
CA PRO A 194 -15.51 2.84 -25.60
C PRO A 194 -15.64 2.24 -24.20
N ASP A 195 -14.59 1.59 -23.70
CA ASP A 195 -14.60 0.97 -22.37
C ASP A 195 -14.63 2.00 -21.24
N TRP A 196 -14.22 3.23 -21.52
CA TRP A 196 -14.16 4.34 -20.57
C TRP A 196 -15.21 5.43 -20.83
N ALA A 197 -16.01 5.33 -21.91
CA ALA A 197 -16.99 6.35 -22.28
C ALA A 197 -17.96 6.69 -21.13
N PHE A 198 -18.32 5.72 -20.28
CA PHE A 198 -19.19 5.93 -19.12
C PHE A 198 -18.63 6.96 -18.12
N ALA A 199 -17.31 7.09 -18.06
CA ALA A 199 -16.65 8.01 -17.12
C ALA A 199 -16.96 9.48 -17.43
N CYS A 200 -17.19 9.80 -18.71
CA CYS A 200 -17.48 11.17 -19.13
C CYS A 200 -18.85 11.68 -18.64
N ASP A 201 -19.81 10.76 -18.43
CA ASP A 201 -21.14 11.06 -17.94
C ASP A 201 -21.26 11.05 -16.40
N LEU A 202 -20.18 10.70 -15.69
CA LEU A 202 -20.19 10.70 -14.24
C LEU A 202 -20.39 12.12 -13.69
N PRO A 203 -21.08 12.25 -12.53
CA PRO A 203 -21.15 13.52 -11.80
C PRO A 203 -19.77 14.09 -11.48
N ASP A 204 -19.67 15.38 -11.20
CA ASP A 204 -18.41 16.03 -10.84
C ASP A 204 -17.77 15.45 -9.58
N ARG A 205 -18.58 14.83 -8.71
CA ARG A 205 -18.12 14.16 -7.49
C ARG A 205 -18.91 12.89 -7.26
N ILE A 206 -18.22 11.83 -6.85
CA ILE A 206 -18.78 10.53 -6.44
C ILE A 206 -18.07 10.04 -5.18
N PRO A 207 -18.67 9.11 -4.40
CA PRO A 207 -17.97 8.41 -3.33
C PRO A 207 -16.78 7.62 -3.89
N ALA A 208 -15.67 7.61 -3.15
CA ALA A 208 -14.51 6.77 -3.39
C ALA A 208 -14.21 5.95 -2.15
N GLN A 209 -13.92 4.68 -2.33
CA GLN A 209 -13.45 3.81 -1.26
C GLN A 209 -12.09 4.30 -0.73
N PRO A 210 -11.82 4.14 0.57
CA PRO A 210 -10.55 4.56 1.15
C PRO A 210 -9.37 3.74 0.64
N VAL A 211 -9.50 2.41 0.58
CA VAL A 211 -8.45 1.44 0.21
C VAL A 211 -7.25 1.55 1.15
N ALA A 212 -7.31 0.86 2.28
CA ALA A 212 -6.25 0.84 3.30
C ALA A 212 -5.03 0.07 2.81
N THR A 213 -4.02 0.76 2.29
CA THR A 213 -2.84 0.15 1.64
C THR A 213 -1.61 0.06 2.52
N SER A 214 -1.59 0.73 3.66
CA SER A 214 -0.36 0.75 4.46
C SER A 214 -0.63 0.91 5.95
N VAL A 215 0.26 0.35 6.79
CA VAL A 215 0.21 0.50 8.24
C VAL A 215 1.60 0.64 8.85
N ALA A 216 1.79 1.64 9.70
CA ALA A 216 2.99 1.84 10.49
C ALA A 216 2.66 2.02 11.96
N VAL A 217 3.57 1.59 12.85
CA VAL A 217 3.51 1.90 14.28
C VAL A 217 4.38 3.11 14.55
N GLY A 218 3.77 4.16 15.06
CA GLY A 218 4.47 5.41 15.37
C GLY A 218 5.35 5.34 16.61
N PRO A 219 6.27 6.31 16.78
CA PRO A 219 7.08 6.43 17.98
C PRO A 219 6.26 6.70 19.25
N ASP A 220 5.05 7.22 19.10
CA ASP A 220 4.05 7.43 20.16
C ASP A 220 3.26 6.16 20.48
N GLY A 221 3.51 5.05 19.76
CA GLY A 221 2.79 3.78 19.89
C GLY A 221 1.45 3.73 19.19
N ALA A 222 0.97 4.82 18.61
CA ALA A 222 -0.24 4.83 17.80
C ALA A 222 -0.02 4.10 16.45
N TRP A 223 -1.13 3.76 15.81
CA TRP A 223 -1.13 3.06 14.52
C TRP A 223 -1.52 4.03 13.41
N TYR A 224 -0.73 4.07 12.35
CA TYR A 224 -0.92 4.98 11.22
C TYR A 224 -1.31 4.19 10.00
N VAL A 225 -2.39 4.59 9.31
CA VAL A 225 -2.94 3.89 8.15
C VAL A 225 -3.05 4.85 6.97
N GLY A 226 -2.46 4.48 5.84
CA GLY A 226 -2.55 5.24 4.60
C GLY A 226 -3.67 4.74 3.69
N GLU A 227 -4.32 5.68 3.00
CA GLU A 227 -5.36 5.43 2.00
C GLU A 227 -4.83 5.64 0.59
N LEU A 228 -5.03 4.67 -0.31
CA LEU A 228 -4.78 4.84 -1.75
C LEU A 228 -5.83 5.77 -2.39
N LYS A 229 -7.10 5.65 -2.03
CA LYS A 229 -8.31 6.15 -2.69
C LYS A 229 -8.62 5.44 -4.00
N GLY A 230 -9.58 4.52 -3.94
CA GLY A 230 -10.07 3.77 -5.09
C GLY A 230 -10.73 4.63 -6.16
N PHE A 231 -11.46 3.99 -7.06
CA PHE A 231 -12.22 4.71 -8.11
C PHE A 231 -13.01 5.89 -7.53
N PRO A 232 -12.97 7.07 -8.13
CA PRO A 232 -12.47 7.46 -9.46
C PRO A 232 -10.98 7.89 -9.50
N ALA A 233 -10.15 7.40 -8.60
CA ALA A 233 -8.71 7.68 -8.54
C ALA A 233 -8.38 9.19 -8.48
N PRO A 234 -8.87 9.89 -7.46
CA PRO A 234 -8.71 11.33 -7.35
C PRO A 234 -7.27 11.69 -6.95
N ARG A 235 -6.79 12.82 -7.45
CA ARG A 235 -5.54 13.43 -6.96
C ARG A 235 -5.80 14.15 -5.62
N ARG A 236 -4.78 14.23 -4.78
CA ARG A 236 -4.74 15.01 -3.52
C ARG A 236 -5.91 14.72 -2.57
N SER A 237 -6.34 13.46 -2.55
CA SER A 237 -7.47 13.02 -1.71
C SER A 237 -7.10 11.91 -0.74
N SER A 238 -5.93 11.32 -0.87
CA SER A 238 -5.38 10.35 0.05
C SER A 238 -5.04 10.99 1.39
N ARG A 239 -5.24 10.22 2.46
CA ARG A 239 -5.07 10.68 3.85
C ARG A 239 -4.28 9.65 4.64
N VAL A 240 -3.63 10.11 5.70
CA VAL A 240 -3.10 9.22 6.74
C VAL A 240 -3.95 9.37 7.99
N TRP A 241 -4.44 8.26 8.49
CA TRP A 241 -5.18 8.14 9.74
C TRP A 241 -4.23 7.75 10.87
N ARG A 242 -4.39 8.38 12.03
CA ARG A 242 -3.80 7.96 13.29
C ARG A 242 -4.89 7.32 14.13
N ILE A 243 -4.64 6.11 14.63
CA ILE A 243 -5.58 5.30 15.39
C ILE A 243 -4.94 5.00 16.75
N GLU A 244 -5.69 5.23 17.84
CA GLU A 244 -5.20 5.03 19.20
C GLU A 244 -4.87 3.55 19.48
N PRO A 245 -3.78 3.26 20.23
CA PRO A 245 -3.45 1.90 20.61
C PRO A 245 -4.57 1.25 21.43
N GLY A 246 -4.93 0.03 21.09
CA GLY A 246 -5.99 -0.69 21.80
C GLY A 246 -7.39 -0.50 21.23
N THR A 247 -7.57 0.41 20.27
CA THR A 247 -8.83 0.57 19.52
C THR A 247 -9.33 -0.77 18.97
N ARG A 248 -10.64 -0.96 19.03
CA ARG A 248 -11.35 -2.11 18.47
C ARG A 248 -12.69 -1.64 17.92
N HIS A 249 -13.04 -2.18 16.75
CA HIS A 249 -14.32 -2.00 16.10
C HIS A 249 -14.71 -0.52 15.92
N ALA A 250 -13.74 0.32 15.57
CA ALA A 250 -13.96 1.74 15.34
C ALA A 250 -14.32 2.01 13.87
N GLU A 251 -15.32 2.85 13.66
CA GLU A 251 -15.57 3.45 12.35
C GLU A 251 -14.87 4.80 12.31
N CYS A 252 -13.72 4.88 11.63
CA CYS A 252 -12.98 6.13 11.50
C CYS A 252 -13.83 7.20 10.80
N GLY A 253 -13.71 8.44 11.25
CA GLY A 253 -14.58 9.54 10.80
C GLY A 253 -15.74 9.83 11.76
N SER A 254 -16.19 8.84 12.54
CA SER A 254 -17.15 9.00 13.64
C SER A 254 -16.56 8.68 15.01
N SER A 255 -15.60 7.77 15.08
CA SER A 255 -14.91 7.40 16.33
C SER A 255 -13.91 8.46 16.78
N PRO A 256 -13.87 8.80 18.08
CA PRO A 256 -12.84 9.67 18.64
C PRO A 256 -11.43 9.04 18.66
N ASP A 257 -11.34 7.71 18.51
CA ASP A 257 -10.07 6.98 18.51
C ASP A 257 -9.31 7.08 17.18
N CYS A 258 -9.93 7.70 16.15
CA CYS A 258 -9.34 7.91 14.84
C CYS A 258 -9.24 9.40 14.52
N SER A 259 -8.10 9.85 14.06
CA SER A 259 -7.88 11.21 13.57
C SER A 259 -7.12 11.20 12.25
N ILE A 260 -7.36 12.22 11.39
CA ILE A 260 -6.58 12.38 10.18
C ILE A 260 -5.41 13.32 10.50
N VAL A 261 -4.20 12.84 10.29
CA VAL A 261 -2.96 13.59 10.57
C VAL A 261 -2.28 14.16 9.34
N VAL A 262 -2.46 13.52 8.16
CA VAL A 262 -1.95 14.03 6.88
C VAL A 262 -3.07 14.01 5.84
N ARG A 263 -3.10 15.01 4.98
CA ARG A 263 -4.08 15.18 3.89
C ARG A 263 -3.39 15.65 2.60
N GLY A 264 -4.09 15.52 1.50
CA GLY A 264 -3.69 16.14 0.23
C GLY A 264 -2.66 15.37 -0.56
N LEU A 265 -2.41 14.11 -0.20
CA LEU A 265 -1.57 13.18 -0.95
C LEU A 265 -2.37 12.43 -2.02
N THR A 266 -1.66 11.74 -2.92
CA THR A 266 -2.24 11.02 -4.06
C THR A 266 -1.79 9.56 -4.05
N SER A 267 -2.73 8.63 -3.94
CA SER A 267 -2.45 7.18 -4.09
C SER A 267 -1.31 6.69 -3.19
N ILE A 268 -1.49 6.85 -1.88
CA ILE A 268 -0.55 6.33 -0.88
C ILE A 268 -0.50 4.80 -0.98
N VAL A 269 0.70 4.24 -1.01
CA VAL A 269 0.92 2.79 -1.10
C VAL A 269 1.77 2.24 0.04
N ASP A 270 2.59 3.06 0.70
CA ASP A 270 3.38 2.62 1.84
C ASP A 270 3.68 3.75 2.84
N LEU A 271 3.89 3.38 4.11
CA LEU A 271 4.24 4.23 5.24
C LEU A 271 5.39 3.64 6.06
N SER A 272 6.34 4.48 6.45
CA SER A 272 7.41 4.07 7.38
C SER A 272 7.87 5.25 8.23
N PHE A 273 8.02 5.06 9.55
CA PHE A 273 8.63 6.11 10.38
C PHE A 273 10.15 6.14 10.23
N GLY A 274 10.68 7.32 10.00
CA GLY A 274 12.10 7.63 10.10
C GLY A 274 12.58 7.59 11.55
N HIS A 275 13.90 7.48 11.75
CA HIS A 275 14.48 7.51 13.08
C HIS A 275 14.38 8.91 13.75
N ASP A 276 14.19 9.93 12.96
CA ASP A 276 13.92 11.33 13.35
C ASP A 276 12.46 11.58 13.76
N GLY A 277 11.59 10.57 13.63
CA GLY A 277 10.16 10.65 13.92
C GLY A 277 9.30 11.14 12.76
N ALA A 278 9.89 11.54 11.63
CA ALA A 278 9.11 11.89 10.44
C ALA A 278 8.43 10.66 9.86
N LEU A 279 7.19 10.81 9.40
CA LEU A 279 6.48 9.77 8.67
C LEU A 279 6.84 9.86 7.18
N HIS A 280 7.55 8.85 6.68
CA HIS A 280 7.78 8.72 5.24
C HIS A 280 6.56 8.10 4.57
N VAL A 281 6.10 8.72 3.50
CA VAL A 281 4.89 8.33 2.76
C VAL A 281 5.24 8.16 1.29
N VAL A 282 4.88 7.02 0.71
CA VAL A 282 5.06 6.75 -0.72
C VAL A 282 3.76 6.97 -1.46
N GLU A 283 3.81 7.82 -2.49
CA GLU A 283 2.78 7.98 -3.51
C GLU A 283 3.25 7.28 -4.79
N ILE A 284 2.49 6.32 -5.29
CA ILE A 284 2.91 5.52 -6.46
C ILE A 284 3.04 6.33 -7.74
N ASP A 285 2.17 7.33 -7.90
CA ASP A 285 2.17 8.25 -9.04
C ASP A 285 1.40 9.54 -8.69
N GLU A 286 1.93 10.71 -9.12
CA GLU A 286 1.31 12.02 -8.85
C GLU A 286 -0.01 12.22 -9.60
N ASP A 287 -0.24 11.48 -10.69
CA ASP A 287 -1.50 11.46 -11.44
C ASP A 287 -2.46 10.35 -11.00
N SER A 288 -2.14 9.65 -9.93
CA SER A 288 -2.83 8.53 -9.27
C SER A 288 -2.50 7.13 -9.82
N PHE A 289 -2.85 6.11 -9.04
CA PHE A 289 -2.68 4.70 -9.44
C PHE A 289 -3.37 4.39 -10.78
N LEU A 290 -4.45 5.08 -11.14
CA LEU A 290 -5.12 4.88 -12.43
C LEU A 290 -4.24 5.28 -13.62
N ALA A 291 -3.37 6.27 -13.48
CA ALA A 291 -2.39 6.60 -14.52
C ALA A 291 -1.44 5.42 -14.76
N VAL A 292 -1.04 4.73 -13.69
CA VAL A 292 -0.23 3.50 -13.79
C VAL A 292 -0.99 2.41 -14.54
N GLU A 293 -2.25 2.15 -14.17
CA GLU A 293 -3.09 1.13 -14.81
C GLU A 293 -3.37 1.40 -16.29
N LEU A 294 -3.46 2.67 -16.67
CA LEU A 294 -3.66 3.09 -18.05
C LEU A 294 -2.36 3.18 -18.88
N GLY A 295 -1.21 2.81 -18.29
CA GLY A 295 0.10 2.95 -18.95
C GLY A 295 0.52 4.41 -19.18
N GLN A 296 -0.01 5.35 -18.40
CA GLN A 296 0.25 6.79 -18.44
C GLN A 296 1.06 7.24 -17.21
N ALA A 297 1.70 6.31 -16.51
CA ALA A 297 2.49 6.61 -15.32
C ALA A 297 3.53 7.72 -15.58
N THR A 298 3.66 8.59 -14.60
CA THR A 298 4.64 9.69 -14.61
C THR A 298 5.73 9.41 -13.57
N MET A 299 5.64 10.04 -12.42
CA MET A 299 6.56 9.86 -11.30
C MET A 299 5.75 9.79 -10.01
N GLY A 300 6.13 8.90 -9.12
CA GLY A 300 5.67 8.92 -7.75
C GLY A 300 6.62 9.71 -6.86
N THR A 301 6.26 9.87 -5.60
CA THR A 301 7.04 10.61 -4.61
C THR A 301 7.29 9.80 -3.35
N VAL A 302 8.40 10.10 -2.68
CA VAL A 302 8.57 9.79 -1.26
C VAL A 302 8.57 11.11 -0.51
N ASN A 303 7.66 11.23 0.44
CA ASN A 303 7.47 12.42 1.26
C ASN A 303 7.92 12.16 2.70
N ALA A 304 8.48 13.18 3.37
CA ALA A 304 8.61 13.23 4.82
C ALA A 304 7.53 14.13 5.39
N CYS A 305 6.67 13.58 6.23
CA CYS A 305 5.54 14.28 6.82
C CYS A 305 5.71 14.42 8.34
N ASP A 306 5.42 15.58 8.86
CA ASP A 306 5.25 15.83 10.28
C ASP A 306 3.80 15.49 10.67
N VAL A 307 3.61 14.51 11.53
CA VAL A 307 2.27 14.04 11.92
C VAL A 307 1.56 14.96 12.92
N GLU A 308 2.27 15.93 13.52
CA GLU A 308 1.69 16.92 14.44
C GLU A 308 1.10 18.10 13.66
N THR A 309 1.80 18.56 12.63
CA THR A 309 1.37 19.71 11.79
C THR A 309 0.60 19.27 10.55
N GLY A 310 0.83 18.05 10.05
CA GLY A 310 0.30 17.54 8.80
C GLY A 310 1.08 18.01 7.56
N ASP A 311 2.17 18.73 7.74
CA ASP A 311 3.01 19.26 6.65
C ASP A 311 3.90 18.16 6.07
N CYS A 312 3.99 18.09 4.74
CA CYS A 312 4.83 17.15 4.04
C CYS A 312 5.83 17.84 3.12
N THR A 313 7.04 17.33 3.08
CA THR A 313 8.09 17.76 2.16
C THR A 313 8.49 16.60 1.28
N VAL A 314 8.54 16.82 -0.04
CA VAL A 314 9.01 15.81 -0.99
C VAL A 314 10.51 15.59 -0.81
N LEU A 315 10.89 14.35 -0.48
CA LEU A 315 12.31 13.95 -0.40
C LEU A 315 12.86 13.64 -1.79
N THR A 316 12.08 12.94 -2.61
CA THR A 316 12.50 12.56 -3.97
C THR A 316 11.30 12.19 -4.83
N HIS A 317 11.50 12.27 -6.15
CA HIS A 317 10.62 11.69 -7.15
C HIS A 317 11.27 10.43 -7.71
N LEU A 318 10.50 9.36 -7.83
CA LEU A 318 10.95 8.06 -8.35
C LEU A 318 9.94 7.51 -9.35
N PRO A 319 10.39 6.76 -10.36
CA PRO A 319 9.46 6.06 -11.24
C PRO A 319 8.87 4.85 -10.50
N LEU A 320 7.55 4.78 -10.38
CA LEU A 320 6.80 3.68 -9.78
C LEU A 320 7.36 3.22 -8.41
N PRO A 321 7.53 4.11 -7.42
CA PRO A 321 7.89 3.69 -6.08
C PRO A 321 6.69 3.03 -5.40
N THR A 322 6.94 2.00 -4.59
CA THR A 322 5.87 1.28 -3.90
C THR A 322 6.14 1.06 -2.43
N ALA A 323 7.42 1.19 -1.99
CA ALA A 323 7.78 0.96 -0.61
C ALA A 323 8.92 1.85 -0.12
N VAL A 324 8.94 2.13 1.17
CA VAL A 324 9.98 2.90 1.87
C VAL A 324 10.35 2.25 3.20
N ALA A 325 11.63 2.23 3.51
CA ALA A 325 12.09 1.80 4.82
C ALA A 325 13.23 2.67 5.32
N SER A 326 13.28 2.91 6.62
CA SER A 326 14.30 3.72 7.24
C SER A 326 15.16 2.92 8.22
N THR A 327 16.43 3.19 8.20
CA THR A 327 17.40 2.80 9.21
C THR A 327 17.76 4.02 10.06
N ARG A 328 18.63 3.85 11.05
CA ARG A 328 19.14 5.00 11.84
C ARG A 328 19.90 6.03 11.00
N ARG A 329 20.37 5.70 9.81
CA ARG A 329 21.27 6.56 9.02
C ARG A 329 20.76 6.87 7.64
N HIS A 330 19.90 6.06 7.11
CA HIS A 330 19.51 6.15 5.70
C HIS A 330 18.08 5.74 5.51
N THR A 331 17.42 6.37 4.56
CA THR A 331 16.11 6.01 4.03
C THR A 331 16.28 5.40 2.65
N TYR A 332 15.53 4.34 2.39
CA TYR A 332 15.55 3.57 1.15
C TYR A 332 14.13 3.49 0.59
N ALA A 333 14.03 3.46 -0.72
CA ALA A 333 12.77 3.24 -1.40
C ALA A 333 12.95 2.27 -2.56
N THR A 334 11.86 1.69 -3.01
CA THR A 334 11.83 0.93 -4.26
C THR A 334 11.64 1.87 -5.44
N ALA A 335 12.11 1.47 -6.61
CA ALA A 335 11.90 2.18 -7.86
C ALA A 335 11.67 1.17 -9.00
N LEU A 336 10.91 1.57 -10.03
CA LEU A 336 10.47 0.71 -11.14
C LEU A 336 9.82 -0.59 -10.64
N SER A 337 9.18 -0.53 -9.49
CA SER A 337 8.76 -1.68 -8.68
C SER A 337 7.83 -2.65 -9.38
N LEU A 338 7.11 -2.18 -10.39
CA LEU A 338 6.15 -2.97 -11.17
C LEU A 338 6.75 -3.50 -12.49
N VAL A 339 8.04 -3.22 -12.75
CA VAL A 339 8.70 -3.58 -14.02
C VAL A 339 9.64 -4.76 -13.78
N PRO A 340 9.30 -5.97 -14.25
CA PRO A 340 10.16 -7.13 -14.10
C PRO A 340 11.57 -6.90 -14.69
N GLY A 341 12.60 -7.29 -13.94
CA GLY A 341 13.99 -7.12 -14.34
C GLY A 341 14.58 -5.71 -14.20
N GLU A 342 13.73 -4.68 -13.95
CA GLU A 342 14.18 -3.30 -13.75
C GLU A 342 13.96 -2.81 -12.32
N ALA A 343 13.08 -3.50 -11.58
CA ALA A 343 12.79 -3.17 -10.20
C ALA A 343 14.05 -3.20 -9.32
N HIS A 344 14.23 -2.19 -8.50
CA HIS A 344 15.39 -2.09 -7.63
C HIS A 344 15.12 -1.25 -6.39
N VAL A 345 16.04 -1.33 -5.42
CA VAL A 345 16.01 -0.53 -4.20
C VAL A 345 17.07 0.56 -4.29
N VAL A 346 16.69 1.79 -3.99
CA VAL A 346 17.57 2.97 -3.98
C VAL A 346 17.71 3.55 -2.57
N LYS A 347 18.86 4.14 -2.30
CA LYS A 347 19.05 4.99 -1.13
C LYS A 347 18.63 6.41 -1.49
N ILE A 348 17.75 7.01 -0.71
CA ILE A 348 17.19 8.35 -1.00
C ILE A 348 17.60 9.43 0.02
N ALA A 349 17.97 9.07 1.25
CA ALA A 349 18.45 9.98 2.28
C ALA A 349 19.36 9.28 3.31
#